data_2dde96aa66374ec4e0784d276871e09b
#
_entry.id   2dde96aa66374ec4e0784d276871e09b
#
_cell.length_a   1.000
_cell.length_b   1.000
_cell.length_c   1.000
_cell.angle_alpha   90.00
_cell.angle_beta   90.00
_cell.angle_gamma   90.00
#
_symmetry.space_group_name_H-M   'P 1'
#
loop_
_entity.id
_entity.type
_entity.pdbx_description
1 polymer ?
#
loop_
_entity_poly.entity_id
_entity_poly.type
_entity_poly.pdbx_seq_one_letter_code
_entity_poly.pdbx_strand_id
1 'polypeptide(L)'
;MNVILDETRPEDILTIRLKPQQTQSDHPVFRGKNGDLWWENTGEIWLGIGDKPTPSSIQKTVRKLIFQRRHEWPVSVAIEPALNTAEEIEAIVNGVMLGGYNLQLYKTEPKPFSQLFATEGNLHIITPGGAEWKAVADKALTTAEVQLRIMDLLNAPSNKKDPGTLGKWALDSADAYNYSVKILDQTELSHYGFSALLAVNQGSSKDAALIISQYTPKIPKASVALVGKGVTFDTGGISIKPSNNMHLMKSDMAGAAAVLGVVELAARLELPIRVIGIVPATENCVDGNSIKPGDVIESYSGKTIEIIDTDAEGRLILADGISYAVREFKPDYLIDLATLTGSIIQTLGYHAAGLFTTNDELAEKLTSAGKAVHERLWRLPMWDDYKDEIESDIADVKNFHGKPMAGAIVAAKFLEVFTDGHPAWAHLDIAGTAFGDTEFAPARMGTTYGIRLLREFLEKL
;
A
#
# COMPACT_ATOMS: atom_id res chain seq x y z
N MET A 1 -14.39 -14.91 8.32
CA MET A 1 -13.92 -15.30 9.67
C MET A 1 -14.42 -14.29 10.69
N ASN A 2 -14.89 -14.74 11.85
CA ASN A 2 -15.33 -13.88 12.95
C ASN A 2 -14.20 -13.69 13.96
N VAL A 3 -14.11 -12.52 14.62
CA VAL A 3 -13.23 -12.30 15.77
C VAL A 3 -14.06 -12.18 17.04
N ILE A 4 -13.79 -13.07 17.99
CA ILE A 4 -14.51 -13.22 19.26
C ILE A 4 -13.52 -12.91 20.38
N LEU A 5 -13.96 -12.12 21.35
CA LEU A 5 -13.16 -11.77 22.53
C LEU A 5 -13.70 -12.52 23.74
N ASP A 6 -12.87 -13.32 24.36
CA ASP A 6 -13.23 -14.14 25.51
C ASP A 6 -12.39 -13.75 26.74
N GLU A 7 -13.00 -13.76 27.92
CA GLU A 7 -12.27 -13.57 29.20
C GLU A 7 -11.63 -14.86 29.67
N THR A 8 -12.15 -16.00 29.24
CA THR A 8 -11.67 -17.31 29.62
C THR A 8 -11.50 -18.20 28.39
N ARG A 9 -10.61 -19.17 28.49
CA ARG A 9 -10.37 -20.13 27.40
C ARG A 9 -11.64 -20.92 27.09
N PRO A 10 -12.11 -20.93 25.84
CA PRO A 10 -13.18 -21.82 25.41
C PRO A 10 -12.74 -23.28 25.51
N GLU A 11 -13.68 -24.16 25.86
CA GLU A 11 -13.44 -25.60 25.90
C GLU A 11 -13.28 -26.17 24.48
N ASP A 12 -12.44 -27.19 24.33
CA ASP A 12 -12.22 -27.95 23.09
C ASP A 12 -11.74 -27.14 21.86
N ILE A 13 -11.18 -25.93 22.07
CA ILE A 13 -10.57 -25.12 21.01
C ILE A 13 -9.06 -25.15 21.10
N LEU A 14 -8.39 -25.38 19.95
CA LEU A 14 -6.94 -25.26 19.81
C LEU A 14 -6.49 -23.86 20.20
N THR A 15 -5.66 -23.75 21.26
CA THR A 15 -5.19 -22.48 21.80
C THR A 15 -3.72 -22.27 21.49
N ILE A 16 -3.38 -21.12 20.95
CA ILE A 16 -2.02 -20.62 20.74
C ILE A 16 -1.71 -19.62 21.85
N ARG A 17 -0.74 -19.93 22.70
CA ARG A 17 -0.25 -18.98 23.72
C ARG A 17 1.00 -18.26 23.26
N LEU A 18 0.95 -16.95 23.25
CA LEU A 18 2.13 -16.13 22.97
C LEU A 18 3.03 -16.08 24.20
N LYS A 19 4.28 -16.50 24.05
CA LYS A 19 5.25 -16.61 25.14
C LYS A 19 6.47 -15.73 24.89
N PRO A 20 6.71 -14.68 25.69
CA PRO A 20 7.96 -13.94 25.66
C PRO A 20 9.16 -14.85 26.02
N GLN A 21 10.34 -14.50 25.51
CA GLN A 21 11.58 -15.18 25.89
C GLN A 21 11.89 -14.91 27.35
N GLN A 22 12.13 -15.97 28.11
CA GLN A 22 12.53 -15.88 29.51
C GLN A 22 14.03 -16.09 29.65
N THR A 23 14.68 -15.33 30.55
CA THR A 23 16.12 -15.43 30.83
C THR A 23 16.46 -16.78 31.48
N GLN A 24 15.54 -17.33 32.29
CA GLN A 24 15.58 -18.69 32.82
C GLN A 24 14.26 -19.35 32.48
N SER A 25 14.30 -20.33 31.60
CA SER A 25 13.13 -21.13 31.24
C SER A 25 13.18 -22.45 31.97
N ASP A 26 12.12 -22.77 32.73
CA ASP A 26 11.94 -24.08 33.38
C ASP A 26 11.63 -25.18 32.35
N HIS A 27 11.32 -24.80 31.09
CA HIS A 27 11.05 -25.76 30.04
C HIS A 27 12.34 -26.26 29.38
N PRO A 28 12.54 -27.58 29.25
CA PRO A 28 13.82 -28.17 28.81
C PRO A 28 14.21 -27.79 27.37
N VAL A 29 13.25 -27.51 26.47
CA VAL A 29 13.49 -27.28 25.05
C VAL A 29 13.00 -25.89 24.60
N PHE A 30 11.78 -25.48 24.98
CA PHE A 30 11.19 -24.21 24.57
C PHE A 30 11.86 -23.03 25.28
N ARG A 31 12.31 -22.03 24.56
CA ARG A 31 12.99 -20.82 25.08
C ARG A 31 12.20 -19.54 24.88
N GLY A 32 11.12 -19.56 24.11
CA GLY A 32 10.33 -18.37 23.77
C GLY A 32 11.04 -17.42 22.80
N LYS A 33 12.11 -17.85 22.10
CA LYS A 33 12.71 -17.06 21.03
C LYS A 33 11.68 -16.79 19.95
N ASN A 34 11.86 -15.71 19.20
CA ASN A 34 10.91 -15.35 18.14
C ASN A 34 10.74 -16.48 17.11
N GLY A 35 9.51 -17.00 17.02
CA GLY A 35 9.16 -18.12 16.14
C GLY A 35 9.40 -19.51 16.71
N ASP A 36 9.90 -19.65 17.97
CA ASP A 36 9.93 -20.94 18.64
C ASP A 36 8.50 -21.51 18.73
N LEU A 37 8.35 -22.80 18.42
CA LEU A 37 7.05 -23.48 18.45
C LEU A 37 7.16 -24.74 19.30
N TRP A 38 6.22 -24.90 20.22
CA TRP A 38 6.12 -26.08 21.08
C TRP A 38 4.65 -26.54 21.21
N TRP A 39 4.42 -27.82 21.01
CA TRP A 39 3.12 -28.46 21.28
C TRP A 39 3.11 -28.95 22.71
N GLU A 40 2.42 -28.22 23.59
CA GLU A 40 2.32 -28.60 24.98
C GLU A 40 1.43 -29.86 25.14
N ASN A 41 0.35 -29.90 24.35
CA ASN A 41 -0.55 -31.03 24.25
C ASN A 41 -1.37 -30.93 22.95
N THR A 42 -2.34 -31.80 22.74
CA THR A 42 -3.19 -31.82 21.54
C THR A 42 -4.06 -30.56 21.37
N GLY A 43 -4.32 -29.81 22.44
CA GLY A 43 -5.15 -28.61 22.44
C GLY A 43 -4.39 -27.30 22.64
N GLU A 44 -3.04 -27.33 22.78
CA GLU A 44 -2.28 -26.13 23.11
C GLU A 44 -0.93 -26.06 22.42
N ILE A 45 -0.65 -24.89 21.82
CA ILE A 45 0.61 -24.55 21.18
C ILE A 45 1.21 -23.33 21.90
N TRP A 46 2.49 -23.36 22.21
CA TRP A 46 3.27 -22.20 22.65
C TRP A 46 4.01 -21.63 21.47
N LEU A 47 3.86 -20.32 21.26
CA LEU A 47 4.52 -19.56 20.19
C LEU A 47 5.43 -18.50 20.83
N GLY A 48 6.73 -18.63 20.62
CA GLY A 48 7.73 -17.68 21.11
C GLY A 48 7.67 -16.35 20.34
N ILE A 49 7.66 -15.23 21.08
CA ILE A 49 7.60 -13.87 20.52
C ILE A 49 8.85 -13.04 20.82
N GLY A 50 9.91 -13.67 21.38
CA GLY A 50 11.20 -13.03 21.67
C GLY A 50 11.26 -12.32 23.02
N ASP A 51 12.42 -11.71 23.31
CA ASP A 51 12.71 -11.03 24.57
C ASP A 51 12.12 -9.60 24.66
N LYS A 52 11.98 -8.93 23.51
CA LYS A 52 11.43 -7.58 23.37
C LYS A 52 10.38 -7.54 22.28
N PRO A 53 9.22 -8.17 22.51
CA PRO A 53 8.18 -8.24 21.51
C PRO A 53 7.64 -6.85 21.17
N THR A 54 7.52 -6.58 19.87
CA THR A 54 6.86 -5.39 19.32
C THR A 54 5.61 -5.82 18.56
N PRO A 55 4.62 -4.96 18.38
CA PRO A 55 3.43 -5.30 17.58
C PRO A 55 3.78 -5.88 16.21
N SER A 56 4.80 -5.33 15.55
CA SER A 56 5.29 -5.85 14.27
C SER A 56 5.91 -7.24 14.36
N SER A 57 6.74 -7.51 15.38
CA SER A 57 7.34 -8.84 15.55
C SER A 57 6.27 -9.88 15.88
N ILE A 58 5.27 -9.51 16.66
CA ILE A 58 4.12 -10.37 17.00
C ILE A 58 3.31 -10.65 15.73
N GLN A 59 2.91 -9.61 14.99
CA GLN A 59 2.19 -9.76 13.72
C GLN A 59 2.91 -10.71 12.76
N LYS A 60 4.22 -10.49 12.55
CA LYS A 60 5.03 -11.31 11.64
C LYS A 60 5.11 -12.76 12.11
N THR A 61 5.30 -12.99 13.41
CA THR A 61 5.42 -14.32 14.00
C THR A 61 4.11 -15.09 13.91
N VAL A 62 2.99 -14.44 14.26
CA VAL A 62 1.64 -15.01 14.11
C VAL A 62 1.36 -15.31 12.63
N ARG A 63 1.59 -14.34 11.74
CA ARG A 63 1.41 -14.51 10.31
C ARG A 63 2.18 -15.72 9.76
N LYS A 64 3.44 -15.89 10.21
CA LYS A 64 4.28 -17.01 9.79
C LYS A 64 3.72 -18.36 10.23
N LEU A 65 3.31 -18.49 11.49
CA LEU A 65 2.69 -19.71 12.00
C LEU A 65 1.42 -20.04 11.22
N ILE A 66 0.54 -19.07 11.04
CA ILE A 66 -0.72 -19.25 10.33
C ILE A 66 -0.47 -19.63 8.86
N PHE A 67 0.45 -18.95 8.18
CA PHE A 67 0.80 -19.20 6.78
C PHE A 67 1.37 -20.61 6.57
N GLN A 68 2.24 -21.09 7.46
CA GLN A 68 2.84 -22.42 7.35
C GLN A 68 1.81 -23.55 7.37
N ARG A 69 0.67 -23.33 8.05
CA ARG A 69 -0.41 -24.30 8.21
C ARG A 69 -1.75 -23.82 7.64
N ARG A 70 -1.76 -22.87 6.71
CA ARG A 70 -2.98 -22.18 6.22
C ARG A 70 -4.04 -23.08 5.58
N HIS A 71 -3.73 -24.37 5.37
CA HIS A 71 -4.67 -25.38 4.85
C HIS A 71 -5.19 -26.33 5.94
N GLU A 72 -4.70 -26.23 7.18
CA GLU A 72 -4.90 -27.24 8.23
C GLU A 72 -5.63 -26.70 9.47
N TRP A 73 -5.84 -25.37 9.58
CA TRP A 73 -6.47 -24.82 10.76
C TRP A 73 -7.93 -25.26 10.90
N PRO A 74 -8.37 -25.66 12.13
CA PRO A 74 -9.78 -26.00 12.39
C PRO A 74 -10.66 -24.76 12.27
N VAL A 75 -11.97 -24.95 12.32
CA VAL A 75 -12.98 -23.88 12.23
C VAL A 75 -12.82 -22.82 13.32
N SER A 76 -12.33 -23.19 14.49
CA SER A 76 -12.09 -22.28 15.61
C SER A 76 -10.66 -22.43 16.14
N VAL A 77 -9.99 -21.30 16.36
CA VAL A 77 -8.66 -21.20 16.97
C VAL A 77 -8.69 -20.10 18.02
N ALA A 78 -8.11 -20.34 19.18
CA ALA A 78 -7.94 -19.34 20.21
C ALA A 78 -6.48 -18.85 20.26
N ILE A 79 -6.28 -17.54 20.48
CA ILE A 79 -4.96 -16.96 20.76
C ILE A 79 -5.01 -16.23 22.09
N GLU A 80 -4.08 -16.57 22.97
CA GLU A 80 -3.88 -15.90 24.25
C GLU A 80 -2.72 -14.91 24.11
N PRO A 81 -3.00 -13.58 24.13
CA PRO A 81 -1.97 -12.54 24.09
C PRO A 81 -1.02 -12.62 25.29
N ALA A 82 0.18 -12.07 25.13
CA ALA A 82 1.17 -11.99 26.20
C ALA A 82 1.18 -10.63 26.92
N LEU A 83 0.86 -9.52 26.21
CA LEU A 83 0.97 -8.16 26.71
C LEU A 83 -0.41 -7.55 27.04
N ASN A 84 -1.47 -8.04 26.42
CA ASN A 84 -2.84 -7.54 26.56
C ASN A 84 -2.95 -6.05 26.25
N THR A 85 -2.36 -5.60 25.12
CA THR A 85 -2.45 -4.22 24.64
C THR A 85 -3.25 -4.13 23.34
N ALA A 86 -3.78 -2.95 23.02
CA ALA A 86 -4.49 -2.70 21.77
C ALA A 86 -3.65 -3.06 20.54
N GLU A 87 -2.38 -2.68 20.55
CA GLU A 87 -1.43 -2.92 19.47
C GLU A 87 -1.13 -4.42 19.30
N GLU A 88 -1.10 -5.19 20.39
CA GLU A 88 -0.93 -6.64 20.30
C GLU A 88 -2.17 -7.31 19.70
N ILE A 89 -3.38 -6.92 20.12
CA ILE A 89 -4.64 -7.44 19.57
C ILE A 89 -4.72 -7.14 18.07
N GLU A 90 -4.43 -5.89 17.67
CA GLU A 90 -4.37 -5.51 16.26
C GLU A 90 -3.34 -6.38 15.49
N ALA A 91 -2.16 -6.59 16.07
CA ALA A 91 -1.09 -7.38 15.47
C ALA A 91 -1.50 -8.86 15.29
N ILE A 92 -2.18 -9.44 16.27
CA ILE A 92 -2.69 -10.81 16.21
C ILE A 92 -3.73 -10.95 15.10
N VAL A 93 -4.77 -10.11 15.10
CA VAL A 93 -5.85 -10.18 14.11
C VAL A 93 -5.28 -10.02 12.69
N ASN A 94 -4.46 -8.98 12.47
CA ASN A 94 -3.84 -8.73 11.18
C ASN A 94 -2.89 -9.88 10.77
N GLY A 95 -2.11 -10.41 11.71
CA GLY A 95 -1.22 -11.55 11.47
C GLY A 95 -1.98 -12.82 11.04
N VAL A 96 -3.09 -13.13 11.70
CA VAL A 96 -3.94 -14.27 11.34
C VAL A 96 -4.54 -14.07 9.95
N MET A 97 -5.17 -12.93 9.69
CA MET A 97 -5.83 -12.64 8.41
C MET A 97 -4.85 -12.71 7.24
N LEU A 98 -3.71 -11.99 7.32
CA LEU A 98 -2.71 -12.00 6.26
C LEU A 98 -1.97 -13.34 6.15
N GLY A 99 -1.89 -14.11 7.24
CA GLY A 99 -1.34 -15.48 7.21
C GLY A 99 -2.19 -16.45 6.42
N GLY A 100 -3.49 -16.20 6.37
CA GLY A 100 -4.44 -16.98 5.55
C GLY A 100 -4.39 -16.68 4.06
N TYR A 101 -3.73 -15.59 3.64
CA TYR A 101 -3.70 -15.20 2.23
C TYR A 101 -3.07 -16.28 1.34
N ASN A 102 -3.71 -16.56 0.23
CA ASN A 102 -3.28 -17.59 -0.71
C ASN A 102 -3.27 -17.08 -2.15
N LEU A 103 -2.10 -17.00 -2.75
CA LEU A 103 -1.88 -16.54 -4.12
C LEU A 103 -2.29 -17.61 -5.15
N GLN A 104 -3.58 -17.93 -5.24
CA GLN A 104 -4.14 -18.93 -6.16
C GLN A 104 -5.23 -18.36 -7.09
N LEU A 105 -5.21 -17.07 -7.37
CA LEU A 105 -6.28 -16.30 -8.01
C LEU A 105 -6.85 -16.91 -9.30
N TYR A 106 -6.00 -17.61 -10.07
CA TYR A 106 -6.37 -18.13 -11.40
C TYR A 106 -6.09 -19.62 -11.57
N LYS A 107 -5.92 -20.36 -10.46
CA LYS A 107 -5.79 -21.83 -10.54
C LYS A 107 -7.13 -22.47 -10.79
N THR A 108 -7.19 -23.42 -11.71
CA THR A 108 -8.39 -24.24 -11.98
C THR A 108 -8.72 -25.19 -10.82
N GLU A 109 -7.68 -25.63 -10.11
CA GLU A 109 -7.77 -26.50 -8.94
C GLU A 109 -7.03 -25.86 -7.76
N PRO A 110 -7.64 -24.85 -7.11
CA PRO A 110 -7.02 -24.22 -5.96
C PRO A 110 -7.01 -25.18 -4.76
N LYS A 111 -5.94 -25.16 -3.97
CA LYS A 111 -5.95 -25.84 -2.68
C LYS A 111 -6.98 -25.17 -1.77
N PRO A 112 -7.84 -25.93 -1.09
CA PRO A 112 -8.83 -25.34 -0.20
C PRO A 112 -8.16 -24.58 0.94
N PHE A 113 -8.78 -23.49 1.36
CA PHE A 113 -8.43 -22.83 2.61
C PHE A 113 -8.82 -23.72 3.80
N SER A 114 -8.17 -23.50 4.95
CA SER A 114 -8.64 -24.10 6.19
C SER A 114 -10.01 -23.53 6.59
N GLN A 115 -10.74 -24.28 7.40
CA GLN A 115 -12.08 -23.88 7.88
C GLN A 115 -12.04 -22.57 8.69
N LEU A 116 -10.91 -22.23 9.30
CA LEU A 116 -10.72 -20.95 10.01
C LEU A 116 -11.05 -19.73 9.14
N PHE A 117 -10.74 -19.78 7.84
CA PHE A 117 -10.95 -18.64 6.92
C PHE A 117 -12.30 -18.69 6.19
N ALA A 118 -13.14 -19.67 6.50
CA ALA A 118 -14.53 -19.70 6.03
C ALA A 118 -15.41 -18.68 6.76
N THR A 119 -16.62 -18.46 6.27
CA THR A 119 -17.58 -17.52 6.89
C THR A 119 -17.90 -17.88 8.35
N GLU A 120 -17.99 -19.17 8.64
CA GLU A 120 -18.23 -19.73 9.98
C GLU A 120 -16.97 -19.86 10.84
N GLY A 121 -15.79 -19.54 10.31
CA GLY A 121 -14.54 -19.65 11.03
C GLY A 121 -14.42 -18.58 12.15
N ASN A 122 -13.82 -18.96 13.29
CA ASN A 122 -13.74 -18.13 14.47
C ASN A 122 -12.31 -18.01 14.99
N LEU A 123 -11.85 -16.79 15.15
CA LEU A 123 -10.65 -16.43 15.91
C LEU A 123 -11.08 -15.94 17.28
N HIS A 124 -10.78 -16.70 18.32
CA HIS A 124 -10.97 -16.31 19.70
C HIS A 124 -9.71 -15.65 20.24
N ILE A 125 -9.83 -14.45 20.83
CA ILE A 125 -8.73 -13.78 21.52
C ILE A 125 -9.07 -13.78 23.01
N ILE A 126 -8.24 -14.47 23.79
CA ILE A 126 -8.46 -14.65 25.23
C ILE A 126 -7.77 -13.48 25.94
N THR A 127 -8.54 -12.50 26.40
CA THR A 127 -8.00 -11.31 27.02
C THR A 127 -8.90 -10.82 28.17
N PRO A 128 -8.31 -10.40 29.31
CA PRO A 128 -9.06 -9.75 30.36
C PRO A 128 -9.80 -8.51 29.83
N GLY A 129 -11.04 -8.28 30.25
CA GLY A 129 -11.83 -7.14 29.80
C GLY A 129 -12.32 -7.25 28.35
N GLY A 130 -12.54 -8.46 27.85
CA GLY A 130 -12.87 -8.82 26.46
C GLY A 130 -13.67 -7.79 25.66
N ALA A 131 -14.80 -7.29 26.18
CA ALA A 131 -15.66 -6.33 25.49
C ALA A 131 -14.99 -4.98 25.21
N GLU A 132 -14.04 -4.55 26.03
CA GLU A 132 -13.32 -3.27 25.87
C GLU A 132 -12.46 -3.24 24.60
N TRP A 133 -12.00 -4.39 24.16
CA TRP A 133 -11.15 -4.53 22.97
C TRP A 133 -11.92 -4.71 21.66
N LYS A 134 -13.25 -4.77 21.72
CA LYS A 134 -14.08 -5.05 20.53
C LYS A 134 -13.82 -4.05 19.40
N ALA A 135 -13.78 -2.77 19.70
CA ALA A 135 -13.50 -1.74 18.70
C ALA A 135 -12.10 -1.88 18.05
N VAL A 136 -11.09 -2.29 18.84
CA VAL A 136 -9.74 -2.54 18.35
C VAL A 136 -9.71 -3.75 17.41
N ALA A 137 -10.36 -4.85 17.81
CA ALA A 137 -10.43 -6.06 17.02
C ALA A 137 -11.20 -5.83 15.70
N ASP A 138 -12.32 -5.11 15.74
CA ASP A 138 -13.12 -4.77 14.54
C ASP A 138 -12.33 -3.86 13.58
N LYS A 139 -11.62 -2.87 14.09
CA LYS A 139 -10.71 -2.02 13.29
C LYS A 139 -9.60 -2.86 12.63
N ALA A 140 -8.99 -3.75 13.38
CA ALA A 140 -7.95 -4.62 12.87
C ALA A 140 -8.47 -5.57 11.78
N LEU A 141 -9.64 -6.16 11.99
CA LEU A 141 -10.30 -7.03 11.01
C LEU A 141 -10.64 -6.26 9.73
N THR A 142 -11.28 -5.09 9.85
CA THR A 142 -11.61 -4.21 8.72
C THR A 142 -10.36 -3.84 7.93
N THR A 143 -9.28 -3.47 8.61
CA THR A 143 -8.00 -3.13 7.98
C THR A 143 -7.44 -4.32 7.20
N ALA A 144 -7.44 -5.51 7.81
CA ALA A 144 -6.92 -6.72 7.17
C ALA A 144 -7.76 -7.16 5.97
N GLU A 145 -9.09 -7.03 6.03
CA GLU A 145 -9.98 -7.32 4.89
C GLU A 145 -9.69 -6.41 3.69
N VAL A 146 -9.51 -5.11 3.93
CA VAL A 146 -9.09 -4.17 2.87
C VAL A 146 -7.73 -4.57 2.30
N GLN A 147 -6.75 -4.88 3.16
CA GLN A 147 -5.44 -5.33 2.70
C GLN A 147 -5.54 -6.59 1.82
N LEU A 148 -6.35 -7.58 2.19
CA LEU A 148 -6.53 -8.81 1.40
C LEU A 148 -7.13 -8.52 0.01
N ARG A 149 -8.15 -7.67 -0.07
CA ARG A 149 -8.74 -7.24 -1.36
C ARG A 149 -7.73 -6.50 -2.23
N ILE A 150 -6.92 -5.63 -1.63
CA ILE A 150 -5.84 -4.92 -2.33
C ILE A 150 -4.72 -5.88 -2.73
N MET A 151 -4.40 -6.90 -1.95
CA MET A 151 -3.45 -7.94 -2.36
C MET A 151 -3.91 -8.68 -3.61
N ASP A 152 -5.20 -9.02 -3.72
CA ASP A 152 -5.76 -9.64 -4.92
C ASP A 152 -5.60 -8.73 -6.15
N LEU A 153 -5.90 -7.44 -5.99
CA LEU A 153 -5.74 -6.45 -7.04
C LEU A 153 -4.27 -6.29 -7.47
N LEU A 154 -3.35 -6.17 -6.51
CA LEU A 154 -1.91 -6.05 -6.79
C LEU A 154 -1.34 -7.28 -7.50
N ASN A 155 -1.75 -8.46 -7.08
CA ASN A 155 -1.19 -9.72 -7.58
C ASN A 155 -1.81 -10.18 -8.90
N ALA A 156 -2.95 -9.61 -9.31
CA ALA A 156 -3.56 -9.91 -10.60
C ALA A 156 -2.59 -9.61 -11.77
N PRO A 157 -2.51 -10.48 -12.79
CA PRO A 157 -1.70 -10.22 -13.98
C PRO A 157 -2.34 -9.14 -14.86
N SER A 158 -1.52 -8.49 -15.70
CA SER A 158 -1.96 -7.35 -16.52
C SER A 158 -3.13 -7.66 -17.46
N ASN A 159 -3.22 -8.87 -17.99
CA ASN A 159 -4.35 -9.28 -18.83
C ASN A 159 -5.68 -9.50 -18.03
N LYS A 160 -5.65 -9.32 -16.73
CA LYS A 160 -6.81 -9.35 -15.81
C LYS A 160 -6.97 -8.06 -15.03
N LYS A 161 -6.07 -7.11 -15.24
CA LYS A 161 -6.02 -5.85 -14.52
C LYS A 161 -5.49 -4.75 -15.44
N ASP A 162 -6.37 -3.91 -15.90
CA ASP A 162 -6.12 -2.72 -16.71
C ASP A 162 -6.70 -1.47 -16.01
N PRO A 163 -6.55 -0.25 -16.54
CA PRO A 163 -7.13 0.95 -15.95
C PRO A 163 -8.63 0.84 -15.67
N GLY A 164 -9.40 0.23 -16.58
CA GLY A 164 -10.84 0.00 -16.40
C GLY A 164 -11.15 -0.93 -15.24
N THR A 165 -10.30 -1.93 -14.99
CA THR A 165 -10.41 -2.85 -13.83
C THR A 165 -10.22 -2.11 -12.51
N LEU A 166 -9.28 -1.16 -12.43
CA LEU A 166 -9.09 -0.31 -11.25
C LEU A 166 -10.32 0.57 -11.01
N GLY A 167 -10.85 1.17 -12.09
CA GLY A 167 -12.09 1.97 -12.03
C GLY A 167 -13.28 1.15 -11.53
N LYS A 168 -13.47 -0.06 -12.09
CA LYS A 168 -14.52 -0.97 -11.63
C LYS A 168 -14.37 -1.36 -10.15
N TRP A 169 -13.15 -1.70 -9.72
CA TRP A 169 -12.88 -2.00 -8.31
C TRP A 169 -13.29 -0.84 -7.39
N ALA A 170 -12.97 0.40 -7.79
CA ALA A 170 -13.33 1.61 -7.04
C ALA A 170 -14.86 1.80 -6.96
N LEU A 171 -15.58 1.61 -8.08
CA LEU A 171 -17.04 1.69 -8.12
C LEU A 171 -17.70 0.61 -7.25
N ASP A 172 -17.28 -0.65 -7.38
CA ASP A 172 -17.82 -1.77 -6.60
C ASP A 172 -17.59 -1.54 -5.08
N SER A 173 -16.43 -0.97 -4.72
CA SER A 173 -16.11 -0.61 -3.34
C SER A 173 -16.95 0.58 -2.83
N ALA A 174 -17.16 1.59 -3.67
CA ALA A 174 -17.97 2.77 -3.32
C ALA A 174 -19.42 2.40 -3.05
N ASP A 175 -20.00 1.54 -3.89
CA ASP A 175 -21.37 1.04 -3.71
C ASP A 175 -21.51 0.23 -2.41
N ALA A 176 -20.49 -0.57 -2.07
CA ALA A 176 -20.52 -1.39 -0.87
C ALA A 176 -20.35 -0.59 0.42
N TYR A 177 -19.59 0.52 0.41
CA TYR A 177 -19.14 1.22 1.62
C TYR A 177 -19.48 2.71 1.64
N ASN A 178 -20.40 3.14 0.77
CA ASN A 178 -21.05 4.46 0.80
C ASN A 178 -20.06 5.65 0.74
N TYR A 179 -19.21 5.66 -0.29
CA TYR A 179 -18.42 6.82 -0.70
C TYR A 179 -18.61 7.08 -2.21
N SER A 180 -18.12 8.20 -2.73
CA SER A 180 -18.33 8.55 -4.13
C SER A 180 -17.11 8.22 -5.00
N VAL A 181 -17.39 7.80 -6.26
CA VAL A 181 -16.36 7.63 -7.27
C VAL A 181 -16.81 8.32 -8.55
N LYS A 182 -15.90 9.07 -9.17
CA LYS A 182 -16.01 9.60 -10.52
C LYS A 182 -14.83 9.09 -11.34
N ILE A 183 -15.08 8.64 -12.56
CA ILE A 183 -14.03 8.22 -13.49
C ILE A 183 -14.10 9.17 -14.68
N LEU A 184 -12.98 9.82 -14.98
CA LEU A 184 -12.82 10.53 -16.25
C LEU A 184 -12.25 9.54 -17.28
N ASP A 185 -12.97 9.34 -18.36
CA ASP A 185 -12.55 8.51 -19.48
C ASP A 185 -11.55 9.23 -20.41
N GLN A 186 -11.04 8.56 -21.41
CA GLN A 186 -10.06 9.09 -22.34
C GLN A 186 -10.53 10.37 -23.06
N THR A 187 -11.83 10.48 -23.35
CA THR A 187 -12.41 11.67 -23.99
C THR A 187 -12.43 12.86 -23.03
N GLU A 188 -12.87 12.61 -21.79
CA GLU A 188 -12.86 13.63 -20.74
C GLU A 188 -11.43 14.04 -20.36
N LEU A 189 -10.48 13.09 -20.27
CA LEU A 189 -9.07 13.39 -20.04
C LEU A 189 -8.50 14.34 -21.11
N SER A 190 -8.79 14.08 -22.38
CA SER A 190 -8.39 14.96 -23.47
C SER A 190 -9.03 16.35 -23.37
N HIS A 191 -10.33 16.40 -23.05
CA HIS A 191 -11.06 17.66 -22.90
C HIS A 191 -10.50 18.52 -21.75
N TYR A 192 -10.14 17.91 -20.64
CA TYR A 192 -9.59 18.61 -19.46
C TYR A 192 -8.07 18.84 -19.51
N GLY A 193 -7.36 18.35 -20.52
CA GLY A 193 -5.93 18.58 -20.71
C GLY A 193 -5.00 17.71 -19.85
N PHE A 194 -5.39 16.46 -19.55
CA PHE A 194 -4.51 15.49 -18.91
C PHE A 194 -3.49 14.92 -19.89
N SER A 195 -2.69 15.83 -20.47
CA SER A 195 -1.83 15.50 -21.62
C SER A 195 -0.67 14.59 -21.25
N ALA A 196 -0.13 14.71 -20.04
CA ALA A 196 0.97 13.83 -19.60
C ALA A 196 0.49 12.40 -19.35
N LEU A 197 -0.68 12.21 -18.75
CA LEU A 197 -1.31 10.88 -18.61
C LEU A 197 -1.60 10.25 -19.98
N LEU A 198 -2.18 11.01 -20.89
CA LEU A 198 -2.51 10.53 -22.25
C LEU A 198 -1.26 10.23 -23.08
N ALA A 199 -0.17 10.99 -22.91
CA ALA A 199 1.10 10.74 -23.59
C ALA A 199 1.69 9.37 -23.18
N VAL A 200 1.70 9.05 -21.90
CA VAL A 200 2.15 7.71 -21.43
C VAL A 200 1.27 6.60 -22.01
N ASN A 201 -0.03 6.86 -22.16
CA ASN A 201 -0.99 5.86 -22.66
C ASN A 201 -0.88 5.58 -24.16
N GLN A 202 -0.24 6.43 -24.95
CA GLN A 202 -0.26 6.35 -26.43
C GLN A 202 0.13 4.99 -27.01
N GLY A 203 1.00 4.23 -26.31
CA GLY A 203 1.43 2.90 -26.76
C GLY A 203 0.54 1.76 -26.26
N SER A 204 -0.54 2.03 -25.53
CA SER A 204 -1.45 1.01 -25.02
C SER A 204 -2.72 0.88 -25.88
N SER A 205 -3.23 -0.34 -25.98
CA SER A 205 -4.57 -0.61 -26.53
C SER A 205 -5.70 -0.45 -25.48
N LYS A 206 -5.34 -0.11 -24.25
CA LYS A 206 -6.27 0.13 -23.14
C LYS A 206 -6.38 1.61 -22.87
N ASP A 207 -7.60 2.10 -22.71
CA ASP A 207 -7.85 3.50 -22.44
C ASP A 207 -7.30 3.89 -21.06
N ALA A 208 -6.71 5.08 -20.98
CA ALA A 208 -6.37 5.69 -19.70
C ALA A 208 -7.62 6.15 -18.96
N ALA A 209 -7.52 6.25 -17.64
CA ALA A 209 -8.59 6.77 -16.80
C ALA A 209 -8.03 7.58 -15.63
N LEU A 210 -8.75 8.62 -15.19
CA LEU A 210 -8.54 9.24 -13.89
C LEU A 210 -9.65 8.80 -12.95
N ILE A 211 -9.29 8.03 -11.94
CA ILE A 211 -10.25 7.55 -10.93
C ILE A 211 -10.19 8.49 -9.74
N ILE A 212 -11.32 9.10 -9.40
CA ILE A 212 -11.47 10.06 -8.30
C ILE A 212 -12.42 9.44 -7.28
N SER A 213 -11.90 9.00 -6.16
CA SER A 213 -12.65 8.41 -5.05
C SER A 213 -12.71 9.39 -3.89
N GLN A 214 -13.88 9.61 -3.29
CA GLN A 214 -13.99 10.58 -2.21
C GLN A 214 -14.89 10.06 -1.10
N TYR A 215 -14.32 9.99 0.10
CA TYR A 215 -15.06 9.85 1.35
C TYR A 215 -15.13 11.20 2.07
N THR A 216 -16.33 11.57 2.52
CA THR A 216 -16.57 12.83 3.23
C THR A 216 -17.45 12.57 4.47
N PRO A 217 -16.91 12.69 5.69
CA PRO A 217 -17.72 12.60 6.90
C PRO A 217 -18.63 13.82 7.04
N LYS A 218 -19.64 13.74 7.94
CA LYS A 218 -20.58 14.85 8.16
C LYS A 218 -19.89 16.15 8.56
N ILE A 219 -18.86 16.07 9.40
CA ILE A 219 -18.06 17.22 9.86
C ILE A 219 -16.60 16.83 9.75
N PRO A 220 -15.91 17.16 8.64
CA PRO A 220 -14.50 16.84 8.49
C PRO A 220 -13.64 17.75 9.36
N LYS A 221 -12.66 17.16 10.06
CA LYS A 221 -11.63 17.92 10.79
C LYS A 221 -10.55 18.47 9.87
N ALA A 222 -10.25 17.74 8.81
CA ALA A 222 -9.28 18.10 7.77
C ALA A 222 -9.63 17.39 6.45
N SER A 223 -8.99 17.85 5.36
CA SER A 223 -9.06 17.25 4.04
C SER A 223 -7.68 16.76 3.60
N VAL A 224 -7.60 15.51 3.14
CA VAL A 224 -6.37 14.89 2.65
C VAL A 224 -6.58 14.39 1.23
N ALA A 225 -5.77 14.85 0.29
CA ALA A 225 -5.69 14.29 -1.05
C ALA A 225 -4.53 13.28 -1.11
N LEU A 226 -4.85 12.10 -1.60
CA LEU A 226 -3.91 11.00 -1.84
C LEU A 226 -3.84 10.75 -3.33
N VAL A 227 -2.66 10.88 -3.94
CA VAL A 227 -2.46 10.63 -5.37
C VAL A 227 -1.64 9.36 -5.53
N GLY A 228 -2.14 8.38 -6.28
CA GLY A 228 -1.49 7.07 -6.42
C GLY A 228 -1.08 6.76 -7.86
N LYS A 229 0.21 6.44 -8.09
CA LYS A 229 0.67 5.95 -9.39
C LYS A 229 -0.11 4.70 -9.79
N GLY A 230 -0.76 4.74 -10.97
CA GLY A 230 -1.67 3.70 -11.47
C GLY A 230 -1.20 3.06 -12.79
N VAL A 231 0.09 2.78 -12.95
CA VAL A 231 0.60 2.08 -14.14
C VAL A 231 0.32 0.58 -13.99
N THR A 232 -0.69 0.07 -14.66
CA THR A 232 -1.16 -1.31 -14.50
C THR A 232 -0.22 -2.35 -15.09
N PHE A 233 0.56 -1.94 -16.09
CA PHE A 233 1.74 -2.65 -16.58
C PHE A 233 2.74 -1.67 -17.18
N ASP A 234 4.02 -1.83 -16.84
CA ASP A 234 5.09 -0.95 -17.29
C ASP A 234 6.17 -1.72 -18.05
N THR A 235 6.26 -1.48 -19.36
CA THR A 235 7.33 -2.02 -20.21
C THR A 235 8.56 -1.10 -20.26
N GLY A 236 8.46 0.14 -19.74
CA GLY A 236 9.41 1.21 -19.95
C GLY A 236 9.13 2.06 -21.19
N GLY A 237 8.13 1.72 -21.99
CA GLY A 237 7.90 2.38 -23.27
C GLY A 237 9.04 2.12 -24.26
N ILE A 238 9.40 3.10 -25.08
CA ILE A 238 10.52 3.00 -26.06
C ILE A 238 11.86 2.79 -25.32
N SER A 239 12.05 3.34 -24.13
CA SER A 239 13.17 3.03 -23.22
C SER A 239 12.95 1.69 -22.53
N ILE A 240 12.85 0.61 -23.33
CA ILE A 240 12.33 -0.69 -22.92
C ILE A 240 13.12 -1.35 -21.80
N LYS A 241 12.44 -1.85 -20.79
CA LYS A 241 13.04 -2.59 -19.68
C LYS A 241 13.64 -3.92 -20.15
N PRO A 242 14.71 -4.42 -19.50
CA PRO A 242 15.17 -5.79 -19.70
C PRO A 242 14.06 -6.81 -19.40
N SER A 243 14.01 -7.91 -20.14
CA SER A 243 13.02 -8.98 -19.94
C SER A 243 13.03 -9.57 -18.52
N ASN A 244 14.19 -9.55 -17.86
CA ASN A 244 14.33 -10.05 -16.48
C ASN A 244 13.46 -9.27 -15.52
N ASN A 245 12.55 -9.96 -14.82
CA ASN A 245 11.59 -9.41 -13.88
C ASN A 245 10.52 -8.46 -14.47
N MET A 246 10.44 -8.27 -15.80
CA MET A 246 9.41 -7.43 -16.41
C MET A 246 7.97 -7.89 -16.04
N HIS A 247 7.74 -9.21 -15.88
CA HIS A 247 6.45 -9.75 -15.44
C HIS A 247 6.02 -9.26 -14.04
N LEU A 248 6.94 -8.72 -13.23
CA LEU A 248 6.64 -8.11 -11.93
C LEU A 248 6.11 -6.68 -12.07
N MET A 249 6.25 -6.04 -13.24
CA MET A 249 5.77 -4.69 -13.51
C MET A 249 4.23 -4.56 -13.50
N LYS A 250 3.52 -5.66 -13.34
CA LYS A 250 2.10 -5.68 -12.96
C LYS A 250 1.84 -4.99 -11.61
N SER A 251 2.86 -4.82 -10.77
CA SER A 251 2.77 -4.17 -9.45
C SER A 251 3.00 -2.67 -9.48
N ASP A 252 3.26 -2.09 -10.65
CA ASP A 252 3.61 -0.67 -10.79
C ASP A 252 2.42 0.29 -10.59
N MET A 253 1.34 -0.26 -10.08
CA MET A 253 0.14 0.43 -9.62
C MET A 253 -0.07 0.32 -8.11
N ALA A 254 0.97 -0.03 -7.35
CA ALA A 254 0.83 -0.22 -5.90
C ALA A 254 0.49 1.08 -5.16
N GLY A 255 0.93 2.25 -5.67
CA GLY A 255 0.50 3.55 -5.16
C GLY A 255 -1.02 3.74 -5.31
N ALA A 256 -1.56 3.47 -6.49
CA ALA A 256 -3.00 3.49 -6.75
C ALA A 256 -3.77 2.54 -5.84
N ALA A 257 -3.29 1.31 -5.70
CA ALA A 257 -3.90 0.29 -4.86
C ALA A 257 -3.96 0.72 -3.39
N ALA A 258 -2.87 1.30 -2.87
CA ALA A 258 -2.84 1.84 -1.51
C ALA A 258 -3.86 2.99 -1.34
N VAL A 259 -3.92 3.93 -2.29
CA VAL A 259 -4.88 5.04 -2.27
C VAL A 259 -6.32 4.54 -2.27
N LEU A 260 -6.69 3.63 -3.17
CA LEU A 260 -8.02 3.04 -3.23
C LEU A 260 -8.38 2.33 -1.91
N GLY A 261 -7.45 1.54 -1.37
CA GLY A 261 -7.64 0.86 -0.09
C GLY A 261 -7.81 1.82 1.08
N VAL A 262 -7.09 2.94 1.11
CA VAL A 262 -7.21 3.94 2.18
C VAL A 262 -8.53 4.69 2.13
N VAL A 263 -9.04 5.02 0.93
CA VAL A 263 -10.38 5.66 0.81
C VAL A 263 -11.48 4.71 1.29
N GLU A 264 -11.45 3.43 0.88
CA GLU A 264 -12.37 2.42 1.40
C GLU A 264 -12.27 2.31 2.93
N LEU A 265 -11.05 2.25 3.44
CA LEU A 265 -10.82 2.09 4.88
C LEU A 265 -11.32 3.31 5.68
N ALA A 266 -11.12 4.53 5.16
CA ALA A 266 -11.64 5.76 5.77
C ALA A 266 -13.18 5.74 5.85
N ALA A 267 -13.84 5.25 4.80
CA ALA A 267 -15.30 5.11 4.78
C ALA A 267 -15.79 4.03 5.75
N ARG A 268 -15.16 2.86 5.77
CA ARG A 268 -15.54 1.73 6.64
C ARG A 268 -15.31 2.01 8.13
N LEU A 269 -14.28 2.79 8.45
CA LEU A 269 -13.95 3.21 9.82
C LEU A 269 -14.60 4.54 10.21
N GLU A 270 -15.38 5.15 9.33
CA GLU A 270 -16.06 6.43 9.55
C GLU A 270 -15.09 7.52 10.08
N LEU A 271 -13.87 7.59 9.50
CA LEU A 271 -12.85 8.53 9.97
C LEU A 271 -13.36 9.99 9.87
N PRO A 272 -13.04 10.87 10.82
CA PRO A 272 -13.48 12.27 10.80
C PRO A 272 -12.67 13.16 9.84
N ILE A 273 -12.14 12.59 8.78
CA ILE A 273 -11.27 13.22 7.78
C ILE A 273 -11.90 13.05 6.39
N ARG A 274 -11.96 14.12 5.60
CA ARG A 274 -12.29 14.03 4.19
C ARG A 274 -11.09 13.46 3.44
N VAL A 275 -11.25 12.31 2.80
CA VAL A 275 -10.19 11.65 2.03
C VAL A 275 -10.55 11.66 0.55
N ILE A 276 -9.66 12.22 -0.27
CA ILE A 276 -9.78 12.29 -1.72
C ILE A 276 -8.68 11.42 -2.33
N GLY A 277 -9.04 10.31 -2.95
CA GLY A 277 -8.12 9.44 -3.68
C GLY A 277 -8.15 9.79 -5.18
N ILE A 278 -6.99 10.05 -5.76
CA ILE A 278 -6.82 10.37 -7.18
C ILE A 278 -5.84 9.36 -7.77
N VAL A 279 -6.31 8.62 -8.76
CA VAL A 279 -5.53 7.57 -9.41
C VAL A 279 -5.49 7.82 -10.91
N PRO A 280 -4.43 8.44 -11.43
CA PRO A 280 -4.14 8.45 -12.85
C PRO A 280 -3.71 7.03 -13.26
N ALA A 281 -4.59 6.34 -14.01
CA ALA A 281 -4.42 4.95 -14.39
C ALA A 281 -4.12 4.80 -15.87
N THR A 282 -3.08 4.03 -16.22
CA THR A 282 -2.62 3.78 -17.58
C THR A 282 -1.82 2.48 -17.69
N GLU A 283 -1.46 2.08 -18.90
CA GLU A 283 -0.33 1.19 -19.17
C GLU A 283 0.78 1.99 -19.86
N ASN A 284 2.03 1.60 -19.67
CA ASN A 284 3.18 2.09 -20.43
C ASN A 284 3.68 0.97 -21.35
N CYS A 285 3.20 0.97 -22.57
CA CYS A 285 3.47 -0.05 -23.59
C CYS A 285 4.13 0.53 -24.84
N VAL A 286 4.57 -0.34 -25.74
CA VAL A 286 5.26 0.03 -26.98
C VAL A 286 4.40 -0.32 -28.18
N ASP A 287 4.09 0.70 -29.00
CA ASP A 287 3.55 0.52 -30.35
C ASP A 287 4.03 1.65 -31.28
N GLY A 288 3.44 1.79 -32.45
CA GLY A 288 3.79 2.83 -33.42
C GLY A 288 3.44 4.26 -32.99
N ASN A 289 2.60 4.43 -31.97
CA ASN A 289 2.14 5.74 -31.49
C ASN A 289 2.84 6.18 -30.21
N SER A 290 3.64 5.30 -29.58
CA SER A 290 4.30 5.56 -28.30
C SER A 290 5.12 6.84 -28.31
N ILE A 291 5.11 7.59 -27.21
CA ILE A 291 6.02 8.73 -27.01
C ILE A 291 7.47 8.29 -27.11
N LYS A 292 8.32 9.20 -27.56
CA LYS A 292 9.74 8.95 -27.82
C LYS A 292 10.62 9.86 -26.97
N PRO A 293 11.80 9.41 -26.55
CA PRO A 293 12.82 10.31 -26.05
C PRO A 293 13.07 11.48 -27.03
N GLY A 294 13.05 12.72 -26.50
CA GLY A 294 13.13 13.96 -27.27
C GLY A 294 11.79 14.62 -27.55
N ASP A 295 10.65 13.95 -27.33
CA ASP A 295 9.32 14.57 -27.46
C ASP A 295 9.12 15.62 -26.34
N VAL A 296 8.35 16.66 -26.64
CA VAL A 296 7.86 17.62 -25.65
C VAL A 296 6.34 17.46 -25.54
N ILE A 297 5.87 17.27 -24.30
CA ILE A 297 4.45 17.13 -23.99
C ILE A 297 3.97 18.24 -23.07
N GLU A 298 2.66 18.49 -23.06
CA GLU A 298 2.03 19.36 -22.07
C GLU A 298 1.58 18.53 -20.84
N SER A 299 1.25 19.21 -19.75
CA SER A 299 0.62 18.64 -18.57
C SER A 299 -0.66 19.37 -18.20
N TYR A 300 -1.48 18.77 -17.33
CA TYR A 300 -2.68 19.43 -16.78
C TYR A 300 -2.39 20.79 -16.14
N SER A 301 -1.16 20.97 -15.59
CA SER A 301 -0.75 22.26 -15.04
C SER A 301 -0.57 23.35 -16.08
N GLY A 302 -0.46 23.01 -17.37
CA GLY A 302 -0.07 23.89 -18.47
C GLY A 302 1.44 24.00 -18.68
N LYS A 303 2.26 23.34 -17.85
CA LYS A 303 3.72 23.27 -18.05
C LYS A 303 4.07 22.21 -19.08
N THR A 304 5.13 22.48 -19.84
CA THR A 304 5.71 21.58 -20.82
C THR A 304 6.78 20.70 -20.22
N ILE A 305 6.90 19.45 -20.69
CA ILE A 305 7.84 18.46 -20.19
C ILE A 305 8.59 17.84 -21.37
N GLU A 306 9.92 17.96 -21.37
CA GLU A 306 10.78 17.21 -22.29
C GLU A 306 10.93 15.75 -21.81
N ILE A 307 10.69 14.82 -22.69
CA ILE A 307 10.82 13.38 -22.42
C ILE A 307 12.27 12.95 -22.72
N ILE A 308 13.06 12.70 -21.71
CA ILE A 308 14.40 12.12 -21.85
C ILE A 308 14.34 10.59 -21.76
N ASP A 309 13.45 10.06 -20.92
CA ASP A 309 13.30 8.63 -20.66
C ASP A 309 11.82 8.27 -20.55
N THR A 310 11.36 7.36 -21.39
CA THR A 310 9.96 6.89 -21.35
C THR A 310 9.71 5.88 -20.22
N ASP A 311 10.75 5.38 -19.55
CA ASP A 311 10.69 4.57 -18.32
C ASP A 311 10.58 5.46 -17.04
N ALA A 312 10.51 6.76 -17.23
CA ALA A 312 10.19 7.74 -16.19
C ALA A 312 8.75 8.27 -16.34
N GLU A 313 7.81 7.39 -16.63
CA GLU A 313 6.40 7.62 -16.95
C GLU A 313 5.54 7.89 -15.69
N GLY A 314 5.88 7.23 -14.59
CA GLY A 314 5.11 7.34 -13.33
C GLY A 314 5.02 8.79 -12.84
N ARG A 315 6.11 9.55 -12.93
CA ARG A 315 6.12 10.96 -12.55
C ARG A 315 5.32 11.84 -13.51
N LEU A 316 5.17 11.44 -14.79
CA LEU A 316 4.36 12.16 -15.76
C LEU A 316 2.87 12.09 -15.40
N ILE A 317 2.37 10.88 -15.14
CA ILE A 317 0.97 10.70 -14.74
C ILE A 317 0.68 11.32 -13.37
N LEU A 318 1.64 11.27 -12.44
CA LEU A 318 1.52 11.92 -11.13
C LEU A 318 1.51 13.45 -11.27
N ALA A 319 2.24 14.05 -12.20
CA ALA A 319 2.22 15.49 -12.44
C ALA A 319 0.80 15.99 -12.73
N ASP A 320 0.05 15.29 -13.59
CA ASP A 320 -1.35 15.61 -13.89
C ASP A 320 -2.24 15.38 -12.65
N GLY A 321 -2.09 14.22 -11.97
CA GLY A 321 -2.90 13.89 -10.80
C GLY A 321 -2.68 14.83 -9.62
N ILE A 322 -1.45 15.24 -9.33
CA ILE A 322 -1.08 16.18 -8.27
C ILE A 322 -1.65 17.57 -8.57
N SER A 323 -1.44 18.09 -9.77
CA SER A 323 -1.95 19.41 -10.15
C SER A 323 -3.48 19.45 -10.12
N TYR A 324 -4.14 18.39 -10.58
CA TYR A 324 -5.59 18.25 -10.48
C TYR A 324 -6.06 18.23 -9.02
N ALA A 325 -5.40 17.44 -8.15
CA ALA A 325 -5.73 17.37 -6.73
C ALA A 325 -5.70 18.75 -6.05
N VAL A 326 -4.64 19.51 -6.30
CA VAL A 326 -4.46 20.85 -5.71
C VAL A 326 -5.52 21.82 -6.19
N ARG A 327 -5.74 21.89 -7.50
CA ARG A 327 -6.62 22.89 -8.11
C ARG A 327 -8.09 22.66 -7.83
N GLU A 328 -8.54 21.41 -7.93
CA GLU A 328 -9.95 21.06 -7.80
C GLU A 328 -10.40 20.88 -6.34
N PHE A 329 -9.54 20.34 -5.48
CA PHE A 329 -9.94 19.95 -4.12
C PHE A 329 -9.37 20.84 -3.01
N LYS A 330 -8.28 21.55 -3.26
CA LYS A 330 -7.59 22.45 -2.29
C LYS A 330 -7.45 21.77 -0.92
N PRO A 331 -6.80 20.60 -0.82
CA PRO A 331 -6.71 19.84 0.41
C PRO A 331 -5.82 20.53 1.43
N ASP A 332 -5.98 20.20 2.74
CA ASP A 332 -5.07 20.63 3.79
C ASP A 332 -3.74 19.90 3.71
N TYR A 333 -3.77 18.63 3.30
CA TYR A 333 -2.59 17.76 3.08
C TYR A 333 -2.65 17.09 1.72
N LEU A 334 -1.53 17.06 1.03
CA LEU A 334 -1.35 16.41 -0.26
C LEU A 334 -0.25 15.35 -0.13
N ILE A 335 -0.57 14.09 -0.37
CA ILE A 335 0.40 13.01 -0.30
C ILE A 335 0.30 12.17 -1.58
N ASP A 336 1.42 11.93 -2.24
CA ASP A 336 1.44 11.00 -3.36
C ASP A 336 2.29 9.76 -3.05
N LEU A 337 1.88 8.62 -3.62
CA LEU A 337 2.52 7.33 -3.43
C LEU A 337 2.82 6.70 -4.79
N ALA A 338 4.05 6.24 -4.97
CA ALA A 338 4.45 5.58 -6.20
C ALA A 338 5.56 4.54 -6.00
N THR A 339 5.50 3.46 -6.76
CA THR A 339 6.63 2.62 -7.10
C THR A 339 7.46 3.36 -8.15
N LEU A 340 8.21 4.39 -7.71
CA LEU A 340 8.68 5.39 -8.65
C LEU A 340 10.08 5.13 -9.17
N THR A 341 11.02 4.74 -8.29
CA THR A 341 12.42 4.68 -8.70
C THR A 341 13.16 3.42 -8.25
N GLY A 342 13.99 2.87 -9.15
CA GLY A 342 14.99 1.88 -8.77
C GLY A 342 16.04 2.45 -7.81
N SER A 343 16.25 3.76 -7.84
CA SER A 343 17.22 4.48 -7.00
C SER A 343 16.87 4.38 -5.51
N ILE A 344 15.59 4.44 -5.14
CA ILE A 344 15.19 4.30 -3.73
C ILE A 344 15.46 2.87 -3.22
N ILE A 345 15.31 1.85 -4.07
CA ILE A 345 15.62 0.46 -3.72
C ILE A 345 17.13 0.32 -3.45
N GLN A 346 17.97 0.96 -4.27
CA GLN A 346 19.43 0.96 -4.06
C GLN A 346 19.83 1.67 -2.77
N THR A 347 19.06 2.69 -2.35
CA THR A 347 19.33 3.49 -1.16
C THR A 347 18.84 2.83 0.13
N LEU A 348 17.58 2.36 0.17
CA LEU A 348 16.91 1.88 1.38
C LEU A 348 16.61 0.38 1.37
N GLY A 349 16.89 -0.31 0.26
CA GLY A 349 16.54 -1.72 0.08
C GLY A 349 15.02 -1.93 0.11
N TYR A 350 14.62 -2.99 0.81
CA TYR A 350 13.21 -3.40 0.96
C TYR A 350 12.66 -3.12 2.38
N HIS A 351 13.33 -2.27 3.16
CA HIS A 351 13.06 -2.10 4.59
C HIS A 351 12.36 -0.79 4.96
N ALA A 352 12.42 0.20 4.10
CA ALA A 352 11.76 1.49 4.28
C ALA A 352 11.43 2.12 2.92
N ALA A 353 10.40 2.95 2.88
CA ALA A 353 10.12 3.80 1.72
C ALA A 353 10.81 5.16 1.87
N GLY A 354 11.05 5.83 0.74
CA GLY A 354 11.56 7.20 0.72
C GLY A 354 10.45 8.19 1.05
N LEU A 355 10.73 9.15 1.90
CA LEU A 355 9.86 10.29 2.19
C LEU A 355 10.53 11.58 1.69
N PHE A 356 9.83 12.33 0.88
CA PHE A 356 10.28 13.60 0.32
C PHE A 356 9.24 14.68 0.64
N THR A 357 9.65 15.68 1.38
CA THR A 357 8.83 16.85 1.73
C THR A 357 9.74 17.96 2.28
N THR A 358 9.37 19.20 2.05
CA THR A 358 9.98 20.37 2.68
C THR A 358 9.29 20.75 3.99
N ASN A 359 8.12 20.16 4.28
CA ASN A 359 7.34 20.41 5.50
C ASN A 359 7.79 19.47 6.63
N ASP A 360 8.41 20.02 7.67
CA ASP A 360 8.95 19.25 8.80
C ASP A 360 7.86 18.61 9.67
N GLU A 361 6.74 19.32 9.87
CA GLU A 361 5.61 18.81 10.66
C GLU A 361 4.97 17.60 9.97
N LEU A 362 4.75 17.68 8.65
CA LEU A 362 4.20 16.58 7.87
C LEU A 362 5.17 15.38 7.87
N ALA A 363 6.48 15.64 7.76
CA ALA A 363 7.49 14.58 7.82
C ALA A 363 7.46 13.84 9.16
N GLU A 364 7.32 14.57 10.27
CA GLU A 364 7.25 13.97 11.60
C GLU A 364 5.96 13.16 11.79
N LYS A 365 4.80 13.69 11.40
CA LYS A 365 3.52 13.00 11.46
C LYS A 365 3.55 11.68 10.67
N LEU A 366 4.01 11.70 9.43
CA LEU A 366 4.12 10.51 8.57
C LEU A 366 5.13 9.50 9.13
N THR A 367 6.30 9.97 9.57
CA THR A 367 7.33 9.09 10.15
C THR A 367 6.84 8.44 11.46
N SER A 368 6.14 9.19 12.31
CA SER A 368 5.54 8.67 13.55
C SER A 368 4.46 7.62 13.26
N ALA A 369 3.57 7.91 12.30
CA ALA A 369 2.56 6.95 11.85
C ALA A 369 3.21 5.65 11.31
N GLY A 370 4.21 5.79 10.44
CA GLY A 370 4.93 4.64 9.90
C GLY A 370 5.64 3.81 10.96
N LYS A 371 6.20 4.44 12.00
CA LYS A 371 6.80 3.73 13.14
C LYS A 371 5.76 2.94 13.94
N ALA A 372 4.59 3.52 14.19
CA ALA A 372 3.53 2.87 14.98
C ALA A 372 3.06 1.57 14.33
N VAL A 373 2.93 1.53 13.00
CA VAL A 373 2.46 0.36 12.24
C VAL A 373 3.58 -0.43 11.57
N HIS A 374 4.85 -0.05 11.80
CA HIS A 374 6.03 -0.67 11.22
C HIS A 374 6.10 -0.62 9.67
N GLU A 375 5.48 0.36 9.06
CA GLU A 375 5.67 0.73 7.67
C GLU A 375 6.64 1.93 7.62
N ARG A 376 7.94 1.65 7.69
CA ARG A 376 8.99 2.63 7.94
C ARG A 376 9.18 3.58 6.77
N LEU A 377 9.37 4.84 7.11
CA LEU A 377 9.79 5.91 6.20
C LEU A 377 11.18 6.42 6.56
N TRP A 378 11.93 6.82 5.55
CA TRP A 378 13.18 7.54 5.72
C TRP A 378 13.16 8.80 4.87
N ARG A 379 13.30 10.00 5.51
CA ARG A 379 13.28 11.27 4.82
C ARG A 379 14.61 11.52 4.11
N LEU A 380 14.54 11.86 2.82
CA LEU A 380 15.66 12.30 2.01
C LEU A 380 15.59 13.80 1.74
N PRO A 381 16.73 14.45 1.38
CA PRO A 381 16.78 15.91 1.18
C PRO A 381 15.98 16.35 -0.04
N MET A 382 15.45 17.59 0.04
CA MET A 382 14.72 18.27 -1.03
C MET A 382 15.35 19.65 -1.31
N TRP A 383 16.69 19.73 -1.31
CA TRP A 383 17.42 20.99 -1.50
C TRP A 383 17.25 21.54 -2.92
N ASP A 384 17.36 22.86 -3.04
CA ASP A 384 17.22 23.53 -4.33
C ASP A 384 18.33 23.23 -5.31
N ASP A 385 19.50 22.79 -4.82
CA ASP A 385 20.64 22.30 -5.62
C ASP A 385 20.22 21.20 -6.65
N TYR A 386 19.11 20.51 -6.42
CA TYR A 386 18.61 19.50 -7.35
C TYR A 386 17.64 20.06 -8.42
N LYS A 387 17.30 21.36 -8.40
CA LYS A 387 16.42 21.97 -9.41
C LYS A 387 17.05 21.99 -10.79
N ASP A 388 18.34 22.32 -10.85
CA ASP A 388 19.09 22.41 -12.12
C ASP A 388 19.11 21.05 -12.86
N GLU A 389 18.94 19.95 -12.13
CA GLU A 389 18.93 18.60 -12.71
C GLU A 389 17.68 18.31 -13.58
N ILE A 390 16.61 19.06 -13.39
CA ILE A 390 15.36 18.92 -14.15
C ILE A 390 15.11 20.05 -15.14
N GLU A 391 16.03 21.02 -15.28
CA GLU A 391 15.93 22.07 -16.28
C GLU A 391 16.06 21.49 -17.70
N SER A 392 15.28 22.03 -18.62
CA SER A 392 15.32 21.70 -20.05
C SER A 392 15.65 22.95 -20.88
N ASP A 393 16.34 22.77 -21.98
CA ASP A 393 16.61 23.85 -22.92
C ASP A 393 15.43 24.15 -23.84
N ILE A 394 14.45 23.25 -23.94
CA ILE A 394 13.34 23.32 -24.89
C ILE A 394 11.94 23.22 -24.28
N ALA A 395 11.84 22.90 -22.98
CA ALA A 395 10.59 22.81 -22.22
C ALA A 395 10.76 23.45 -20.84
N ASP A 396 9.67 23.55 -20.06
CA ASP A 396 9.78 24.07 -18.68
C ASP A 396 10.60 23.15 -17.78
N VAL A 397 10.48 21.84 -17.97
CA VAL A 397 11.24 20.81 -17.23
C VAL A 397 11.49 19.60 -18.12
N LYS A 398 12.42 18.71 -17.69
CA LYS A 398 12.61 17.39 -18.29
C LYS A 398 12.27 16.29 -17.27
N ASN A 399 11.74 15.16 -17.77
CA ASN A 399 11.28 14.08 -16.90
C ASN A 399 12.41 13.25 -16.28
N PHE A 400 13.64 13.33 -16.82
CA PHE A 400 14.78 12.56 -16.32
C PHE A 400 16.09 13.34 -16.54
N HIS A 401 17.00 13.29 -15.58
CA HIS A 401 18.25 14.06 -15.63
C HIS A 401 19.40 13.35 -16.38
N GLY A 402 19.20 12.10 -16.81
CA GLY A 402 20.18 11.35 -17.59
C GLY A 402 21.39 10.83 -16.79
N LYS A 403 21.39 10.94 -15.44
CA LYS A 403 22.50 10.54 -14.58
C LYS A 403 22.11 9.38 -13.66
N PRO A 404 23.07 8.51 -13.24
CA PRO A 404 22.76 7.38 -12.35
C PRO A 404 22.64 7.78 -10.86
N MET A 405 23.01 9.03 -10.48
CA MET A 405 23.01 9.49 -9.11
C MET A 405 21.73 10.25 -8.76
N ALA A 406 21.34 10.24 -7.48
CA ALA A 406 20.23 11.01 -6.90
C ALA A 406 18.86 10.81 -7.56
N GLY A 407 18.63 9.71 -8.29
CA GLY A 407 17.43 9.51 -9.11
C GLY A 407 16.11 9.67 -8.35
N ALA A 408 16.03 9.21 -7.10
CA ALA A 408 14.82 9.34 -6.28
C ALA A 408 14.59 10.81 -5.85
N ILE A 409 15.65 11.54 -5.50
CA ILE A 409 15.56 12.95 -5.11
C ILE A 409 15.12 13.80 -6.30
N VAL A 410 15.74 13.58 -7.46
CA VAL A 410 15.41 14.32 -8.70
C VAL A 410 13.99 14.00 -9.17
N ALA A 411 13.52 12.76 -9.00
CA ALA A 411 12.13 12.42 -9.27
C ALA A 411 11.15 13.19 -8.36
N ALA A 412 11.46 13.29 -7.07
CA ALA A 412 10.65 14.08 -6.13
C ALA A 412 10.71 15.59 -6.46
N LYS A 413 11.88 16.12 -6.86
CA LYS A 413 12.00 17.54 -7.33
C LYS A 413 11.18 17.81 -8.58
N PHE A 414 11.09 16.84 -9.50
CA PHE A 414 10.20 16.94 -10.65
C PHE A 414 8.74 17.04 -10.19
N LEU A 415 8.28 16.18 -9.28
CA LEU A 415 6.90 16.20 -8.76
C LEU A 415 6.59 17.52 -8.03
N GLU A 416 7.53 18.07 -7.28
CA GLU A 416 7.38 19.35 -6.57
C GLU A 416 6.94 20.50 -7.51
N VAL A 417 7.37 20.49 -8.76
CA VAL A 417 7.01 21.51 -9.78
C VAL A 417 5.49 21.56 -10.03
N PHE A 418 4.80 20.45 -9.82
CA PHE A 418 3.37 20.28 -10.14
C PHE A 418 2.45 20.39 -8.92
N THR A 419 2.99 20.74 -7.76
CA THR A 419 2.22 20.94 -6.52
C THR A 419 1.60 22.34 -6.40
N ASP A 420 1.79 23.22 -7.35
CA ASP A 420 1.43 24.65 -7.27
C ASP A 420 1.89 25.30 -5.95
N GLY A 421 3.03 24.84 -5.40
CA GLY A 421 3.59 25.33 -4.14
C GLY A 421 2.81 24.92 -2.89
N HIS A 422 2.09 23.80 -2.92
CA HIS A 422 1.30 23.33 -1.79
C HIS A 422 2.15 23.15 -0.52
N PRO A 423 1.81 23.83 0.60
CA PRO A 423 2.71 23.93 1.76
C PRO A 423 2.84 22.61 2.54
N ALA A 424 1.89 21.70 2.42
CA ALA A 424 1.85 20.40 3.12
C ALA A 424 1.78 19.24 2.11
N TRP A 425 2.76 19.20 1.20
CA TRP A 425 2.94 18.10 0.25
C TRP A 425 4.02 17.13 0.71
N ALA A 426 3.78 15.83 0.46
CA ALA A 426 4.79 14.79 0.63
C ALA A 426 4.68 13.73 -0.48
N HIS A 427 5.84 13.32 -1.01
CA HIS A 427 5.97 12.16 -1.89
C HIS A 427 6.50 10.95 -1.13
N LEU A 428 5.87 9.79 -1.31
CA LEU A 428 6.30 8.50 -0.77
C LEU A 428 6.74 7.58 -1.92
N ASP A 429 8.05 7.37 -2.07
CA ASP A 429 8.58 6.39 -3.03
C ASP A 429 8.60 5.01 -2.37
N ILE A 430 7.62 4.19 -2.72
CA ILE A 430 7.36 2.87 -2.15
C ILE A 430 7.90 1.72 -3.01
N ALA A 431 8.75 1.99 -4.00
CA ALA A 431 9.24 0.98 -4.96
C ALA A 431 9.92 -0.21 -4.27
N GLY A 432 10.62 0.02 -3.15
CA GLY A 432 11.27 -1.05 -2.38
C GLY A 432 10.31 -1.83 -1.48
N THR A 433 9.21 -1.24 -1.05
CA THR A 433 8.36 -1.80 0.02
C THR A 433 7.02 -2.37 -0.45
N ALA A 434 6.53 -1.95 -1.62
CA ALA A 434 5.19 -2.27 -2.09
C ALA A 434 5.04 -3.68 -2.65
N PHE A 435 6.14 -4.29 -3.14
CA PHE A 435 6.10 -5.58 -3.80
C PHE A 435 7.40 -6.35 -3.59
N GLY A 436 7.34 -7.53 -2.98
CA GLY A 436 8.55 -8.30 -2.78
C GLY A 436 8.56 -9.24 -1.58
N ASP A 437 7.44 -9.42 -0.91
CA ASP A 437 7.34 -10.33 0.24
C ASP A 437 7.39 -11.79 -0.22
N THR A 438 8.59 -12.38 -0.18
CA THR A 438 8.82 -13.79 -0.53
C THR A 438 8.74 -14.72 0.70
N GLU A 439 8.61 -14.18 1.91
CA GLU A 439 8.50 -14.99 3.13
C GLU A 439 7.16 -15.75 3.19
N PHE A 440 6.11 -15.15 2.60
CA PHE A 440 4.75 -15.66 2.63
C PHE A 440 4.22 -16.14 1.27
N ALA A 441 5.10 -16.27 0.27
CA ALA A 441 4.74 -16.82 -1.03
C ALA A 441 5.99 -17.35 -1.76
N PRO A 442 5.85 -18.32 -2.68
CA PRO A 442 6.96 -18.83 -3.48
C PRO A 442 7.50 -17.80 -4.50
N ALA A 443 6.74 -16.74 -4.76
CA ALA A 443 7.10 -15.63 -5.65
C ALA A 443 6.84 -14.29 -4.95
N ARG A 444 7.43 -13.23 -5.48
CA ARG A 444 7.15 -11.87 -5.00
C ARG A 444 5.66 -11.54 -5.13
N MET A 445 5.11 -10.87 -4.13
CA MET A 445 3.71 -10.45 -4.10
C MET A 445 3.56 -9.04 -3.49
N GLY A 446 2.38 -8.45 -3.64
CA GLY A 446 2.05 -7.16 -3.02
C GLY A 446 2.04 -7.24 -1.50
N THR A 447 2.57 -6.21 -0.85
CA THR A 447 2.67 -6.09 0.60
C THR A 447 1.55 -5.26 1.22
N THR A 448 0.84 -4.48 0.39
CA THR A 448 -0.13 -3.45 0.79
C THR A 448 0.47 -2.31 1.62
N TYR A 449 1.78 -2.07 1.46
CA TYR A 449 2.48 -0.97 2.11
C TYR A 449 1.79 0.38 1.81
N GLY A 450 1.67 1.20 2.83
CA GLY A 450 1.01 2.50 2.79
C GLY A 450 -0.41 2.49 3.36
N ILE A 451 -1.14 1.38 3.35
CA ILE A 451 -2.51 1.33 3.85
C ILE A 451 -2.56 1.56 5.36
N ARG A 452 -1.78 0.82 6.13
CA ARG A 452 -1.74 0.96 7.59
C ARG A 452 -1.10 2.28 8.02
N LEU A 453 -0.05 2.69 7.33
CA LEU A 453 0.63 3.96 7.56
C LEU A 453 -0.33 5.15 7.40
N LEU A 454 -1.05 5.21 6.26
CA LEU A 454 -1.96 6.31 5.98
C LEU A 454 -3.20 6.25 6.86
N ARG A 455 -3.74 5.07 7.19
CA ARG A 455 -4.78 4.96 8.21
C ARG A 455 -4.35 5.60 9.53
N GLU A 456 -3.17 5.19 10.04
CA GLU A 456 -2.62 5.70 11.30
C GLU A 456 -2.36 7.21 11.25
N PHE A 457 -1.90 7.72 10.10
CA PHE A 457 -1.74 9.15 9.87
C PHE A 457 -3.10 9.88 9.94
N LEU A 458 -4.12 9.38 9.24
CA LEU A 458 -5.46 9.97 9.21
C LEU A 458 -6.16 9.95 10.58
N GLU A 459 -5.97 8.88 11.37
CA GLU A 459 -6.54 8.76 12.72
C GLU A 459 -5.93 9.79 13.69
N LYS A 460 -4.71 10.28 13.41
CA LYS A 460 -3.99 11.24 14.27
C LYS A 460 -4.11 12.70 13.86
N LEU A 461 -4.82 13.00 12.76
CA LEU A 461 -5.20 14.36 12.38
C LEU A 461 -6.41 14.84 13.18
#